data_2488f3762812b4f2f7551a8996e8a31c
#
_entry.id   2488f3762812b4f2f7551a8996e8a31c
#
_cell.length_a   1.000
_cell.length_b   1.000
_cell.length_c   1.000
_cell.angle_alpha   90.00
_cell.angle_beta   90.00
_cell.angle_gamma   90.00
#
_symmetry.space_group_name_H-M   'P 1'
#
loop_
_entity.id
_entity.type
_entity.pdbx_description
1 polymer ?
#
loop_
_entity_poly.entity_id
_entity_poly.type
_entity_poly.pdbx_seq_one_letter_code
_entity_poly.pdbx_strand_id
1 'polypeptide(L)'
;MKKTYKEFSTEIDEVMSMGARRATGRRMKMLSKRASTKKVKERNMLRSLPIKKARLKAQKWVRNWVKQKLAGKGKDLTDISLGAKVNLEKKTDKKMKAMGGKVKSLVNKQIKLMIKKHRDRKASILAKDTPGQ
;
A
#
# COMPACT_ATOMS: atom_id res chain seq x y z
N MET A 1 23.74 -0.72 -30.86
CA MET A 1 22.25 -0.64 -30.97
C MET A 1 21.64 -0.38 -29.59
N LYS A 2 20.83 0.65 -29.44
CA LYS A 2 20.16 0.93 -28.18
C LYS A 2 18.89 0.06 -28.15
N LYS A 3 18.79 -0.87 -27.20
CA LYS A 3 17.59 -1.68 -26.98
C LYS A 3 16.42 -0.76 -26.62
N THR A 4 15.26 -1.02 -27.19
CA THR A 4 14.03 -0.27 -26.86
C THR A 4 13.52 -0.70 -25.48
N TYR A 5 12.75 0.17 -24.81
CA TYR A 5 12.17 -0.13 -23.48
C TYR A 5 11.32 -1.42 -23.49
N LYS A 6 10.68 -1.74 -24.62
CA LYS A 6 9.92 -2.99 -24.79
C LYS A 6 10.82 -4.23 -24.78
N GLU A 7 11.97 -4.17 -25.45
CA GLU A 7 12.94 -5.30 -25.47
C GLU A 7 13.56 -5.49 -24.09
N PHE A 8 13.79 -4.40 -23.34
CA PHE A 8 14.27 -4.47 -21.97
C PHE A 8 13.21 -5.02 -21.02
N SER A 9 11.93 -4.70 -21.20
CA SER A 9 10.84 -5.22 -20.36
C SER A 9 10.54 -6.69 -20.62
N THR A 10 10.70 -7.19 -21.87
CA THR A 10 10.55 -8.62 -22.17
C THR A 10 11.69 -9.46 -21.63
N GLU A 11 12.92 -8.94 -21.53
CA GLU A 11 14.03 -9.62 -20.84
C GLU A 11 13.84 -9.66 -19.31
N ILE A 12 13.14 -8.67 -18.72
CA ILE A 12 12.82 -8.66 -17.28
C ILE A 12 11.65 -9.57 -16.94
N ASP A 13 10.78 -9.85 -17.90
CA ASP A 13 9.66 -10.79 -17.77
C ASP A 13 10.06 -12.27 -17.93
N GLU A 14 11.35 -12.58 -17.98
CA GLU A 14 11.80 -13.93 -17.64
C GLU A 14 11.29 -14.23 -16.25
N VAL A 15 10.24 -15.01 -16.23
CA VAL A 15 9.49 -15.41 -15.04
C VAL A 15 10.48 -15.96 -14.02
N MET A 16 10.88 -15.12 -13.07
CA MET A 16 11.75 -15.56 -11.98
C MET A 16 11.18 -16.86 -11.42
N SER A 17 11.95 -17.94 -11.47
CA SER A 17 11.51 -19.22 -10.94
C SER A 17 10.99 -19.04 -9.50
N MET A 18 10.06 -19.88 -9.07
CA MET A 18 9.52 -19.84 -7.70
C MET A 18 10.64 -19.88 -6.65
N GLY A 19 11.72 -20.63 -6.93
CA GLY A 19 12.91 -20.65 -6.09
C GLY A 19 13.63 -19.31 -6.00
N ALA A 20 13.82 -18.63 -7.13
CA ALA A 20 14.43 -17.30 -7.18
C ALA A 20 13.57 -16.24 -6.46
N ARG A 21 12.25 -16.28 -6.62
CA ARG A 21 11.32 -15.40 -5.87
C ARG A 21 11.43 -15.60 -4.36
N ARG A 22 11.47 -16.85 -3.90
CA ARG A 22 11.64 -17.19 -2.47
C ARG A 22 13.02 -16.74 -1.94
N ALA A 23 14.08 -16.92 -2.72
CA ALA A 23 15.43 -16.47 -2.36
C ALA A 23 15.50 -14.95 -2.26
N THR A 24 14.95 -14.22 -3.25
CA THR A 24 14.85 -12.76 -3.24
C THR A 24 14.02 -12.27 -2.05
N GLY A 25 12.89 -12.91 -1.77
CA GLY A 25 12.05 -12.59 -0.61
C GLY A 25 12.81 -12.74 0.73
N ARG A 26 13.56 -13.83 0.91
CA ARG A 26 14.42 -14.03 2.09
C ARG A 26 15.51 -12.96 2.19
N ARG A 27 16.20 -12.67 1.08
CA ARG A 27 17.23 -11.62 1.02
C ARG A 27 16.67 -10.24 1.38
N MET A 28 15.52 -9.86 0.82
CA MET A 28 14.83 -8.60 1.15
C MET A 28 14.40 -8.54 2.61
N LYS A 29 13.92 -9.65 3.18
CA LYS A 29 13.58 -9.75 4.59
C LYS A 29 14.80 -9.56 5.50
N MET A 30 15.95 -10.12 5.14
CA MET A 30 17.22 -9.91 5.85
C MET A 30 17.70 -8.46 5.73
N LEU A 31 17.68 -7.88 4.53
CA LEU A 31 18.05 -6.48 4.30
C LEU A 31 17.16 -5.51 5.09
N SER A 32 15.87 -5.79 5.20
CA SER A 32 14.93 -4.94 5.96
C SER A 32 15.21 -4.88 7.46
N LYS A 33 15.91 -5.89 8.01
CA LYS A 33 16.29 -5.96 9.43
C LYS A 33 17.61 -5.23 9.74
N ARG A 34 18.41 -4.88 8.74
CA ARG A 34 19.69 -4.19 8.96
C ARG A 34 19.48 -2.82 9.62
N ALA A 35 20.39 -2.45 10.51
CA ALA A 35 20.35 -1.16 11.22
C ALA A 35 20.32 0.04 10.25
N SER A 36 21.10 -0.01 9.16
CA SER A 36 21.08 1.02 8.11
C SER A 36 19.68 1.22 7.49
N THR A 37 18.99 0.12 7.17
CA THR A 37 17.64 0.17 6.61
C THR A 37 16.63 0.73 7.61
N LYS A 38 16.78 0.39 8.90
CA LYS A 38 15.95 0.95 9.99
C LYS A 38 16.15 2.45 10.11
N LYS A 39 17.40 2.94 10.15
CA LYS A 39 17.73 4.37 10.19
C LYS A 39 17.15 5.14 8.99
N VAL A 40 17.22 4.58 7.78
CA VAL A 40 16.60 5.20 6.59
C VAL A 40 15.09 5.27 6.72
N LYS A 41 14.44 4.21 7.24
CA LYS A 41 12.98 4.20 7.49
C LYS A 41 12.59 5.27 8.51
N GLU A 42 13.35 5.42 9.60
CA GLU A 42 13.13 6.43 10.63
C GLU A 42 13.26 7.84 10.06
N ARG A 43 14.36 8.15 9.33
CA ARG A 43 14.51 9.43 8.63
C ARG A 43 13.33 9.73 7.70
N ASN A 44 12.85 8.74 6.96
CA ASN A 44 11.71 8.91 6.07
C ASN A 44 10.40 9.13 6.83
N MET A 45 10.26 8.56 8.02
CA MET A 45 9.10 8.81 8.89
C MET A 45 9.13 10.21 9.53
N LEU A 46 10.30 10.78 9.77
CA LEU A 46 10.43 12.15 10.29
C LEU A 46 10.04 13.21 9.26
N ARG A 47 10.08 12.88 7.98
CA ARG A 47 9.65 13.78 6.91
C ARG A 47 8.12 13.99 6.97
N SER A 48 7.68 15.16 6.48
CA SER A 48 6.24 15.44 6.35
C SER A 48 5.56 14.45 5.41
N LEU A 49 4.33 14.05 5.75
CA LEU A 49 3.54 13.16 4.91
C LEU A 49 3.06 13.91 3.65
N PRO A 50 3.44 13.51 2.43
CA PRO A 50 2.97 14.19 1.22
C PRO A 50 1.46 13.98 1.07
N ILE A 51 0.68 15.06 1.10
CA ILE A 51 -0.79 15.05 1.05
C ILE A 51 -1.30 14.29 -0.19
N LYS A 52 -0.64 14.46 -1.34
CA LYS A 52 -0.98 13.72 -2.57
C LYS A 52 -0.91 12.20 -2.37
N LYS A 53 0.19 11.70 -1.76
CA LYS A 53 0.35 10.26 -1.46
C LYS A 53 -0.67 9.78 -0.42
N ALA A 54 -0.97 10.59 0.59
CA ALA A 54 -1.99 10.26 1.59
C ALA A 54 -3.37 10.13 0.94
N ARG A 55 -3.74 11.05 0.04
CA ARG A 55 -5.00 11.00 -0.70
C ARG A 55 -5.13 9.74 -1.55
N LEU A 56 -4.10 9.38 -2.33
CA LEU A 56 -4.11 8.16 -3.14
C LEU A 56 -4.26 6.89 -2.29
N LYS A 57 -3.55 6.82 -1.15
CA LYS A 57 -3.70 5.70 -0.21
C LYS A 57 -5.10 5.65 0.40
N ALA A 58 -5.67 6.79 0.76
CA ALA A 58 -7.03 6.87 1.30
C ALA A 58 -8.08 6.43 0.27
N GLN A 59 -7.92 6.83 -0.99
CA GLN A 59 -8.81 6.40 -2.08
C GLN A 59 -8.74 4.88 -2.28
N LYS A 60 -7.53 4.31 -2.33
CA LYS A 60 -7.35 2.85 -2.42
C LYS A 60 -7.97 2.13 -1.23
N TRP A 61 -7.82 2.68 -0.02
CA TRP A 61 -8.40 2.09 1.17
C TRP A 61 -9.94 2.08 1.11
N VAL A 62 -10.56 3.22 0.74
CA VAL A 62 -12.03 3.32 0.59
C VAL A 62 -12.52 2.34 -0.47
N ARG A 63 -11.83 2.24 -1.63
CA ARG A 63 -12.19 1.28 -2.68
C ARG A 63 -12.13 -0.16 -2.17
N ASN A 64 -11.08 -0.54 -1.47
CA ASN A 64 -10.93 -1.88 -0.90
C ASN A 64 -11.99 -2.15 0.18
N TRP A 65 -12.31 -1.18 1.01
CA TRP A 65 -13.38 -1.28 2.00
C TRP A 65 -14.75 -1.54 1.35
N VAL A 66 -15.07 -0.82 0.26
CA VAL A 66 -16.30 -1.07 -0.52
C VAL A 66 -16.28 -2.48 -1.14
N LYS A 67 -15.14 -2.91 -1.69
CA LYS A 67 -14.97 -4.28 -2.21
C LYS A 67 -15.24 -5.34 -1.15
N GLN A 68 -14.65 -5.20 0.02
CA GLN A 68 -14.86 -6.15 1.13
C GLN A 68 -16.32 -6.20 1.58
N LYS A 69 -16.99 -5.05 1.63
CA LYS A 69 -18.43 -5.02 1.95
C LYS A 69 -19.29 -5.72 0.90
N LEU A 70 -18.94 -5.61 -0.38
CA LEU A 70 -19.68 -6.27 -1.47
C LEU A 70 -19.34 -7.75 -1.59
N ALA A 71 -18.14 -8.17 -1.22
CA ALA A 71 -17.73 -9.58 -1.19
C ALA A 71 -18.40 -10.37 -0.05
N GLY A 72 -18.85 -9.67 1.01
CA GLY A 72 -19.42 -10.27 2.22
C GLY A 72 -18.41 -10.43 3.35
N LYS A 73 -18.95 -10.53 4.58
CA LYS A 73 -18.13 -10.73 5.78
C LYS A 73 -17.42 -12.09 5.71
N GLY A 74 -16.11 -12.10 5.96
CA GLY A 74 -15.30 -13.31 6.09
C GLY A 74 -14.81 -13.93 4.79
N LYS A 75 -15.06 -13.34 3.62
CA LYS A 75 -14.48 -13.81 2.36
C LYS A 75 -13.18 -13.08 2.06
N ASP A 76 -12.08 -13.82 2.01
CA ASP A 76 -10.83 -13.29 1.53
C ASP A 76 -10.89 -13.02 0.03
N LEU A 77 -10.48 -11.81 -0.36
CA LEU A 77 -10.44 -11.40 -1.77
C LEU A 77 -9.42 -12.21 -2.59
N THR A 78 -8.52 -12.94 -1.91
CA THR A 78 -7.52 -13.81 -2.54
C THR A 78 -8.12 -15.08 -3.11
N ASP A 79 -9.16 -15.63 -2.45
CA ASP A 79 -9.73 -16.94 -2.76
C ASP A 79 -10.86 -16.88 -3.81
N ILE A 80 -11.17 -15.68 -4.28
CA ILE A 80 -12.23 -15.47 -5.27
C ILE A 80 -11.69 -15.75 -6.67
N SER A 81 -12.46 -16.47 -7.50
CA SER A 81 -12.12 -16.74 -8.90
C SER A 81 -11.95 -15.45 -9.72
N LEU A 82 -11.16 -15.54 -10.81
CA LEU A 82 -10.85 -14.37 -11.63
C LEU A 82 -12.11 -13.68 -12.18
N GLY A 83 -13.07 -14.45 -12.66
CA GLY A 83 -14.35 -13.92 -13.16
C GLY A 83 -15.15 -13.20 -12.07
N ALA A 84 -15.19 -13.78 -10.86
CA ALA A 84 -15.85 -13.15 -9.72
C ALA A 84 -15.13 -11.85 -9.28
N LYS A 85 -13.79 -11.79 -9.38
CA LYS A 85 -13.02 -10.55 -9.12
C LYS A 85 -13.40 -9.44 -10.09
N VAL A 86 -13.50 -9.73 -11.39
CA VAL A 86 -13.92 -8.76 -12.41
C VAL A 86 -15.34 -8.25 -12.15
N ASN A 87 -16.26 -9.15 -11.83
CA ASN A 87 -17.64 -8.77 -11.50
C ASN A 87 -17.71 -7.92 -10.23
N LEU A 88 -16.91 -8.25 -9.22
CA LEU A 88 -16.81 -7.49 -7.98
C LEU A 88 -16.25 -6.08 -8.24
N GLU A 89 -15.29 -5.94 -9.14
CA GLU A 89 -14.76 -4.63 -9.52
C GLU A 89 -15.82 -3.77 -10.20
N LYS A 90 -16.56 -4.31 -11.17
CA LYS A 90 -17.68 -3.61 -11.82
C LYS A 90 -18.74 -3.17 -10.81
N LYS A 91 -19.12 -4.04 -9.87
CA LYS A 91 -20.06 -3.71 -8.77
C LYS A 91 -19.48 -2.61 -7.86
N THR A 92 -18.18 -2.67 -7.56
CA THR A 92 -17.49 -1.66 -6.74
C THR A 92 -17.54 -0.29 -7.42
N ASP A 93 -17.24 -0.22 -8.72
CA ASP A 93 -17.25 1.04 -9.47
C ASP A 93 -18.67 1.64 -9.54
N LYS A 94 -19.71 0.80 -9.79
CA LYS A 94 -21.11 1.25 -9.72
C LYS A 94 -21.45 1.80 -8.33
N LYS A 95 -21.06 1.09 -7.25
CA LYS A 95 -21.34 1.50 -5.88
C LYS A 95 -20.60 2.79 -5.52
N MET A 96 -19.33 2.92 -5.93
CA MET A 96 -18.54 4.13 -5.72
C MET A 96 -19.17 5.35 -6.41
N LYS A 97 -19.65 5.20 -7.64
CA LYS A 97 -20.38 6.25 -8.36
C LYS A 97 -21.68 6.63 -7.64
N ALA A 98 -22.46 5.64 -7.22
CA ALA A 98 -23.71 5.87 -6.49
C ALA A 98 -23.50 6.57 -5.13
N MET A 99 -22.38 6.30 -4.46
CA MET A 99 -22.05 6.95 -3.17
C MET A 99 -21.64 8.42 -3.30
N GLY A 100 -21.18 8.86 -4.47
CA GLY A 100 -20.87 10.26 -4.79
C GLY A 100 -20.09 11.00 -3.69
N GLY A 101 -20.74 12.00 -3.07
CA GLY A 101 -20.13 12.83 -2.01
C GLY A 101 -19.72 12.09 -0.75
N LYS A 102 -20.37 10.94 -0.44
CA LYS A 102 -20.01 10.09 0.71
C LYS A 102 -18.59 9.51 0.56
N VAL A 103 -18.17 9.20 -0.68
CA VAL A 103 -16.79 8.73 -0.95
C VAL A 103 -15.78 9.80 -0.59
N LYS A 104 -16.02 11.07 -0.97
CA LYS A 104 -15.14 12.20 -0.61
C LYS A 104 -15.02 12.35 0.91
N SER A 105 -16.15 12.26 1.63
CA SER A 105 -16.17 12.32 3.08
C SER A 105 -15.35 11.20 3.73
N LEU A 106 -15.50 9.95 3.26
CA LEU A 106 -14.73 8.81 3.75
C LEU A 106 -13.24 8.97 3.46
N VAL A 107 -12.86 9.41 2.27
CA VAL A 107 -11.47 9.68 1.91
C VAL A 107 -10.88 10.75 2.85
N ASN A 108 -11.59 11.85 3.10
CA ASN A 108 -11.13 12.90 4.01
C ASN A 108 -10.96 12.40 5.45
N LYS A 109 -11.90 11.57 5.95
CA LYS A 109 -11.76 10.92 7.26
C LYS A 109 -10.50 10.06 7.32
N GLN A 110 -10.23 9.26 6.29
CA GLN A 110 -9.04 8.41 6.22
C GLN A 110 -7.74 9.22 6.14
N ILE A 111 -7.74 10.35 5.42
CA ILE A 111 -6.57 11.25 5.38
C ILE A 111 -6.28 11.78 6.78
N LYS A 112 -7.29 12.25 7.52
CA LYS A 112 -7.13 12.74 8.90
C LYS A 112 -6.54 11.64 9.81
N LEU A 113 -7.05 10.41 9.71
CA LEU A 113 -6.52 9.28 10.48
C LEU A 113 -5.07 8.94 10.11
N MET A 114 -4.72 9.00 8.83
CA MET A 114 -3.34 8.78 8.38
C MET A 114 -2.39 9.85 8.90
N ILE A 115 -2.81 11.12 8.88
CA ILE A 115 -2.03 12.23 9.43
C ILE A 115 -1.82 12.05 10.94
N LYS A 116 -2.88 11.69 11.68
CA LYS A 116 -2.78 11.42 13.11
C LYS A 116 -1.78 10.28 13.38
N LYS A 117 -1.95 9.14 12.74
CA LYS A 117 -1.03 8.00 12.86
C LYS A 117 0.42 8.36 12.50
N HIS A 118 0.61 9.23 11.50
CA HIS A 118 1.95 9.69 11.13
C HIS A 118 2.57 10.57 12.22
N ARG A 119 1.79 11.48 12.83
CA ARG A 119 2.23 12.31 13.97
C ARG A 119 2.60 11.44 15.17
N ASP A 120 1.75 10.46 15.52
CA ASP A 120 1.99 9.57 16.65
C ASP A 120 3.28 8.76 16.46
N ARG A 121 3.51 8.22 15.24
CA ARG A 121 4.75 7.52 14.91
C ARG A 121 5.98 8.43 14.95
N LYS A 122 5.84 9.67 14.45
CA LYS A 122 6.92 10.67 14.52
C LYS A 122 7.27 10.98 15.97
N ALA A 123 6.28 11.21 16.82
CA ALA A 123 6.47 11.45 18.25
C ALA A 123 7.16 10.27 18.92
N SER A 124 6.76 9.02 18.62
CA SER A 124 7.38 7.83 19.22
C SER A 124 8.83 7.61 18.78
N ILE A 125 9.22 8.06 17.58
CA ILE A 125 10.62 8.00 17.12
C ILE A 125 11.44 9.06 17.87
N LEU A 126 10.95 10.30 17.93
CA LEU A 126 11.62 11.38 18.64
C LEU A 126 11.80 11.09 20.13
N ALA A 127 10.82 10.46 20.77
CA ALA A 127 10.91 10.05 22.19
C ALA A 127 11.98 8.98 22.44
N LYS A 128 12.32 8.16 21.43
CA LYS A 128 13.40 7.16 21.53
C LYS A 128 14.80 7.76 21.37
N ASP A 129 14.89 8.87 20.62
CA ASP A 129 16.17 9.54 20.35
C ASP A 129 16.54 10.55 21.45
N THR A 130 15.66 10.80 22.42
CA THR A 130 16.00 11.56 23.64
C THR A 130 16.67 10.59 24.62
N PRO A 131 18.01 10.64 24.79
CA PRO A 131 18.66 9.90 25.85
C PRO A 131 18.11 10.45 27.17
N GLY A 132 17.72 9.54 28.06
CA GLY A 132 17.14 9.89 29.34
C GLY A 132 18.03 10.91 30.09
N GLN A 133 17.40 12.01 30.51
CA GLN A 133 17.91 12.83 31.60
C GLN A 133 17.86 12.02 32.90
#